data_f38da5ffe9194fad5b9c84c037f9fb6e
#
_entry.id   f38da5ffe9194fad5b9c84c037f9fb6e
#
_cell.length_a   1.000
_cell.length_b   1.000
_cell.length_c   1.000
_cell.angle_alpha   90.00
_cell.angle_beta   90.00
_cell.angle_gamma   90.00
#
_symmetry.space_group_name_H-M   'P 1'
#
loop_
_entity.id
_entity.type
_entity.pdbx_description
1 polymer ?
#
loop_
_entity_poly.entity_id
_entity_poly.type
_entity_poly.pdbx_seq_one_letter_code
_entity_poly.pdbx_strand_id
1 'polypeptide(L)'
;AFAACAETDAPQGILLLLQRPPRRALTNLVHAAEKAPFYLALDRVQDPGNVGMILRTADAAGAAGVILLRGCADVYSSKVVSATMGSLFYVPFISGVDDEELLRFAQEQSLHLYAAACDANAVTHFAADLRRPTIVVLGNEANGVSERLLDACQHLYVPMCGQAESLNVASDATAILYESMRQRSCEKNCCTQ
;
A
#
# COMPACT_ATOMS: atom_id res chain seq x y z
N ALA A 1 -28.20 -24.95 2.34
CA ALA A 1 -28.01 -23.48 2.20
C ALA A 1 -26.57 -23.06 2.54
N PHE A 2 -26.06 -23.39 3.73
CA PHE A 2 -24.69 -22.96 4.17
C PHE A 2 -23.59 -23.43 3.22
N ALA A 3 -23.55 -24.71 2.85
CA ALA A 3 -22.55 -25.29 1.95
C ALA A 3 -22.57 -24.67 0.53
N ALA A 4 -23.69 -24.10 0.11
CA ALA A 4 -23.79 -23.42 -1.20
C ALA A 4 -23.22 -22.00 -1.19
N CYS A 5 -23.00 -21.42 -0.01
CA CYS A 5 -22.45 -20.09 0.18
C CYS A 5 -20.98 -20.11 0.67
N ALA A 6 -20.51 -21.29 1.09
CA ALA A 6 -19.14 -21.46 1.56
C ALA A 6 -18.17 -21.63 0.36
N GLU A 7 -17.14 -20.81 0.32
CA GLU A 7 -16.09 -20.88 -0.72
C GLU A 7 -14.90 -21.78 -0.33
N THR A 8 -14.95 -22.36 0.87
CA THR A 8 -13.88 -23.24 1.41
C THR A 8 -14.39 -24.67 1.56
N ASP A 9 -13.52 -25.66 1.34
CA ASP A 9 -13.86 -27.08 1.48
C ASP A 9 -14.21 -27.48 2.92
N ALA A 10 -13.68 -26.78 3.92
CA ALA A 10 -13.93 -27.01 5.33
C ALA A 10 -14.35 -25.73 6.06
N PRO A 11 -15.58 -25.23 5.85
CA PRO A 11 -16.06 -24.01 6.45
C PRO A 11 -16.28 -24.14 7.96
N GLN A 12 -15.99 -23.07 8.72
CA GLN A 12 -16.10 -23.05 10.19
C GLN A 12 -17.54 -22.94 10.72
N GLY A 13 -18.56 -23.04 9.86
CA GLY A 13 -19.96 -23.05 10.27
C GLY A 13 -20.60 -21.67 10.51
N ILE A 14 -19.86 -20.58 10.28
CA ILE A 14 -20.34 -19.20 10.43
C ILE A 14 -20.25 -18.48 9.09
N LEU A 15 -21.30 -17.79 8.67
CA LEU A 15 -21.36 -16.90 7.51
C LEU A 15 -21.83 -15.53 7.96
N LEU A 16 -21.08 -14.50 7.62
CA LEU A 16 -21.44 -13.10 7.87
C LEU A 16 -21.76 -12.41 6.55
N LEU A 17 -22.95 -11.82 6.47
CA LEU A 17 -23.31 -10.94 5.35
C LEU A 17 -23.13 -9.50 5.79
N LEU A 18 -22.19 -8.79 5.14
CA LEU A 18 -21.87 -7.40 5.45
C LEU A 18 -22.24 -6.50 4.28
N GLN A 19 -22.70 -5.30 4.60
CA GLN A 19 -22.94 -4.28 3.59
C GLN A 19 -21.61 -3.65 3.19
N ARG A 20 -21.36 -3.59 1.86
CA ARG A 20 -20.19 -2.89 1.33
C ARG A 20 -20.33 -1.38 1.62
N PRO A 21 -19.34 -0.73 2.26
CA PRO A 21 -19.41 0.70 2.48
C PRO A 21 -19.35 1.47 1.15
N PRO A 22 -19.98 2.64 1.04
CA PRO A 22 -19.83 3.49 -0.13
C PRO A 22 -18.36 3.94 -0.28
N ARG A 23 -17.95 4.23 -1.52
CA ARG A 23 -16.61 4.79 -1.78
C ARG A 23 -16.44 6.09 -1.01
N ARG A 24 -15.35 6.21 -0.29
CA ARG A 24 -14.96 7.41 0.46
C ARG A 24 -13.98 8.24 -0.36
N ALA A 25 -13.91 9.54 -0.08
CA ALA A 25 -12.89 10.42 -0.66
C ALA A 25 -11.52 10.17 0.00
N LEU A 26 -10.42 10.50 -0.70
CA LEU A 26 -9.06 10.38 -0.15
C LEU A 26 -8.86 11.20 1.13
N THR A 27 -9.55 12.31 1.27
CA THR A 27 -9.55 13.15 2.48
C THR A 27 -9.99 12.39 3.74
N ASN A 28 -10.72 11.28 3.61
CA ASN A 28 -11.08 10.43 4.75
C ASN A 28 -9.91 9.61 5.31
N LEU A 29 -8.78 9.52 4.57
CA LEU A 29 -7.53 8.93 5.08
C LEU A 29 -6.73 9.91 5.97
N VAL A 30 -7.06 11.20 5.92
CA VAL A 30 -6.33 12.20 6.70
C VAL A 30 -6.76 12.14 8.16
N HIS A 31 -5.85 11.73 9.04
CA HIS A 31 -6.04 11.76 10.47
C HIS A 31 -5.25 12.91 11.07
N ALA A 32 -5.92 13.87 11.68
CA ALA A 32 -5.31 15.07 12.27
C ALA A 32 -4.25 14.80 13.35
N ALA A 33 -4.20 13.57 13.89
CA ALA A 33 -3.23 13.17 14.90
C ALA A 33 -1.87 12.71 14.35
N GLU A 34 -1.79 12.40 13.06
CA GLU A 34 -0.55 11.92 12.44
C GLU A 34 0.29 13.07 11.91
N LYS A 35 1.43 13.34 12.56
CA LYS A 35 2.36 14.40 12.13
C LYS A 35 3.08 14.08 10.81
N ALA A 36 3.23 12.81 10.48
CA ALA A 36 3.93 12.37 9.28
C ALA A 36 3.30 11.08 8.73
N PRO A 37 2.13 11.14 8.05
CA PRO A 37 1.46 9.95 7.55
C PRO A 37 2.30 9.27 6.45
N PHE A 38 2.22 7.93 6.40
CA PHE A 38 2.81 7.12 5.35
C PHE A 38 1.72 6.31 4.66
N TYR A 39 1.59 6.49 3.37
CA TYR A 39 0.62 5.78 2.54
C TYR A 39 1.33 4.90 1.52
N LEU A 40 0.71 3.78 1.17
CA LEU A 40 1.01 3.07 -0.07
C LEU A 40 -0.06 3.38 -1.10
N ALA A 41 0.36 3.59 -2.35
CA ALA A 41 -0.52 3.63 -3.51
C ALA A 41 -0.22 2.44 -4.42
N LEU A 42 -1.25 1.70 -4.83
CA LEU A 42 -1.12 0.55 -5.70
C LEU A 42 -1.60 0.93 -7.10
N ASP A 43 -0.71 0.90 -8.06
CA ASP A 43 -1.03 1.20 -9.45
C ASP A 43 -1.23 -0.09 -10.24
N ARG A 44 -2.49 -0.47 -10.46
CA ARG A 44 -2.90 -1.64 -11.25
C ARG A 44 -2.30 -2.98 -10.77
N VAL A 45 -2.14 -3.14 -9.46
CA VAL A 45 -1.77 -4.42 -8.87
C VAL A 45 -2.95 -5.38 -8.99
N GLN A 46 -2.82 -6.39 -9.86
CA GLN A 46 -3.94 -7.23 -10.28
C GLN A 46 -4.02 -8.57 -9.53
N ASP A 47 -2.93 -9.05 -8.96
CA ASP A 47 -2.95 -10.28 -8.18
C ASP A 47 -3.63 -10.07 -6.82
N PRO A 48 -4.71 -10.81 -6.53
CA PRO A 48 -5.43 -10.66 -5.26
C PRO A 48 -4.60 -11.02 -4.02
N GLY A 49 -3.65 -11.96 -4.18
CA GLY A 49 -2.75 -12.36 -3.10
C GLY A 49 -1.81 -11.22 -2.73
N ASN A 50 -1.26 -10.53 -3.75
CA ASN A 50 -0.39 -9.37 -3.55
C ASN A 50 -1.14 -8.23 -2.86
N VAL A 51 -2.33 -7.87 -3.35
CA VAL A 51 -3.17 -6.83 -2.73
C VAL A 51 -3.47 -7.16 -1.27
N GLY A 52 -3.89 -8.39 -0.99
CA GLY A 52 -4.21 -8.81 0.38
C GLY A 52 -2.98 -8.81 1.30
N MET A 53 -1.82 -9.26 0.80
CA MET A 53 -0.57 -9.24 1.56
C MET A 53 -0.09 -7.82 1.83
N ILE A 54 -0.21 -6.91 0.87
CA ILE A 54 0.15 -5.49 1.04
C ILE A 54 -0.74 -4.85 2.10
N LEU A 55 -2.07 -5.06 2.06
CA LEU A 55 -2.99 -4.55 3.08
C LEU A 55 -2.62 -5.07 4.48
N ARG A 56 -2.31 -6.37 4.60
CA ARG A 56 -1.88 -6.97 5.86
C ARG A 56 -0.56 -6.37 6.38
N THR A 57 0.41 -6.18 5.49
CA THR A 57 1.70 -5.61 5.88
C THR A 57 1.58 -4.13 6.24
N ALA A 58 0.73 -3.39 5.52
CA ALA A 58 0.43 -1.98 5.83
C ALA A 58 -0.19 -1.82 7.22
N ASP A 59 -1.12 -2.69 7.61
CA ASP A 59 -1.67 -2.76 8.97
C ASP A 59 -0.56 -3.04 10.00
N ALA A 60 0.23 -4.08 9.78
CA ALA A 60 1.30 -4.49 10.68
C ALA A 60 2.39 -3.42 10.87
N ALA A 61 2.70 -2.65 9.83
CA ALA A 61 3.68 -1.57 9.87
C ALA A 61 3.10 -0.22 10.34
N GLY A 62 1.79 -0.15 10.60
CA GLY A 62 1.12 1.08 11.03
C GLY A 62 1.07 2.15 9.94
N ALA A 63 0.86 1.76 8.68
CA ALA A 63 0.64 2.71 7.60
C ALA A 63 -0.64 3.51 7.83
N ALA A 64 -0.65 4.79 7.46
CA ALA A 64 -1.82 5.66 7.57
C ALA A 64 -2.96 5.23 6.64
N GLY A 65 -2.63 4.49 5.57
CA GLY A 65 -3.62 3.88 4.69
C GLY A 65 -3.03 3.35 3.39
N VAL A 66 -3.89 2.65 2.63
CA VAL A 66 -3.57 2.11 1.31
C VAL A 66 -4.53 2.71 0.27
N ILE A 67 -3.98 3.24 -0.81
CA ILE A 67 -4.71 3.85 -1.92
C ILE A 67 -4.62 2.89 -3.11
N LEU A 68 -5.74 2.34 -3.56
CA LEU A 68 -5.78 1.46 -4.71
C LEU A 68 -6.28 2.23 -5.93
N LEU A 69 -5.43 2.39 -6.94
CA LEU A 69 -5.81 3.02 -8.19
C LEU A 69 -6.71 2.09 -9.01
N ARG A 70 -7.36 2.66 -10.04
CA ARG A 70 -8.17 1.88 -10.96
C ARG A 70 -7.35 0.79 -11.62
N GLY A 71 -7.94 -0.40 -11.77
CA GLY A 71 -7.26 -1.56 -12.34
C GLY A 71 -6.60 -2.49 -11.33
N CYS A 72 -6.60 -2.17 -10.03
CA CYS A 72 -6.24 -3.12 -8.97
C CYS A 72 -7.31 -4.19 -8.79
N ALA A 73 -6.91 -5.33 -8.19
CA ALA A 73 -7.86 -6.36 -7.78
C ALA A 73 -8.91 -5.79 -6.81
N ASP A 74 -10.13 -6.33 -6.88
CA ASP A 74 -11.20 -5.93 -5.96
C ASP A 74 -10.86 -6.36 -4.54
N VAL A 75 -10.73 -5.36 -3.65
CA VAL A 75 -10.39 -5.54 -2.23
C VAL A 75 -11.40 -6.45 -1.51
N TYR A 76 -12.65 -6.46 -1.97
CA TYR A 76 -13.71 -7.28 -1.37
C TYR A 76 -13.87 -8.65 -2.02
N SER A 77 -13.01 -9.04 -2.97
CA SER A 77 -13.01 -10.41 -3.46
C SER A 77 -12.57 -11.38 -2.35
N SER A 78 -13.12 -12.59 -2.36
CA SER A 78 -12.83 -13.61 -1.34
C SER A 78 -11.33 -13.90 -1.20
N LYS A 79 -10.61 -13.89 -2.31
CA LYS A 79 -9.15 -14.10 -2.34
C LYS A 79 -8.39 -12.98 -1.62
N VAL A 80 -8.74 -11.71 -1.87
CA VAL A 80 -8.12 -10.58 -1.16
C VAL A 80 -8.49 -10.62 0.31
N VAL A 81 -9.78 -10.76 0.63
CA VAL A 81 -10.26 -10.81 2.03
C VAL A 81 -9.54 -11.90 2.81
N SER A 82 -9.41 -13.10 2.25
CA SER A 82 -8.67 -14.20 2.89
C SER A 82 -7.19 -13.88 3.09
N ALA A 83 -6.53 -13.29 2.08
CA ALA A 83 -5.11 -12.96 2.15
C ALA A 83 -4.78 -11.85 3.16
N THR A 84 -5.73 -10.97 3.48
CA THR A 84 -5.54 -9.94 4.50
C THR A 84 -5.50 -10.50 5.93
N MET A 85 -5.96 -11.71 6.16
CA MET A 85 -6.05 -12.34 7.49
C MET A 85 -6.70 -11.43 8.56
N GLY A 86 -7.72 -10.67 8.14
CA GLY A 86 -8.47 -9.75 9.01
C GLY A 86 -8.01 -8.29 9.01
N SER A 87 -6.82 -7.98 8.54
CA SER A 87 -6.28 -6.60 8.48
C SER A 87 -7.15 -5.64 7.64
N LEU A 88 -7.99 -6.18 6.74
CA LEU A 88 -8.96 -5.41 5.98
C LEU A 88 -9.87 -4.52 6.86
N PHE A 89 -10.14 -4.94 8.09
CA PHE A 89 -11.02 -4.24 9.02
C PHE A 89 -10.30 -3.18 9.85
N TYR A 90 -8.98 -3.12 9.79
CA TYR A 90 -8.15 -2.22 10.60
C TYR A 90 -7.40 -1.19 9.76
N VAL A 91 -6.81 -1.59 8.63
CA VAL A 91 -6.08 -0.68 7.76
C VAL A 91 -7.04 0.21 6.97
N PRO A 92 -6.93 1.55 7.06
CA PRO A 92 -7.71 2.43 6.21
C PRO A 92 -7.33 2.23 4.74
N PHE A 93 -8.32 2.16 3.84
CA PHE A 93 -8.04 2.12 2.41
C PHE A 93 -9.12 2.83 1.60
N ILE A 94 -8.72 3.30 0.42
CA ILE A 94 -9.61 3.87 -0.60
C ILE A 94 -9.30 3.17 -1.93
N SER A 95 -10.33 2.72 -2.64
CA SER A 95 -10.17 2.05 -3.92
C SER A 95 -10.84 2.81 -5.07
N GLY A 96 -10.38 2.53 -6.31
CA GLY A 96 -10.92 3.14 -7.53
C GLY A 96 -10.49 4.59 -7.73
N VAL A 97 -9.35 4.99 -7.18
CA VAL A 97 -8.73 6.31 -7.32
C VAL A 97 -8.10 6.42 -8.72
N ASP A 98 -8.16 7.57 -9.35
CA ASP A 98 -7.37 7.85 -10.56
C ASP A 98 -6.10 8.63 -10.25
N ASP A 99 -5.18 8.65 -11.22
CA ASP A 99 -3.87 9.29 -11.07
C ASP A 99 -3.99 10.77 -10.70
N GLU A 100 -4.95 11.49 -11.29
CA GLU A 100 -5.16 12.92 -11.02
C GLU A 100 -5.63 13.15 -9.59
N GLU A 101 -6.54 12.31 -9.12
CA GLU A 101 -7.04 12.35 -7.74
C GLU A 101 -5.91 12.11 -6.74
N LEU A 102 -5.03 11.12 -7.03
CA LEU A 102 -3.86 10.83 -6.21
C LEU A 102 -2.88 12.01 -6.16
N LEU A 103 -2.51 12.55 -7.34
CA LEU A 103 -1.54 13.65 -7.43
C LEU A 103 -2.07 14.92 -6.77
N ARG A 104 -3.35 15.24 -6.95
CA ARG A 104 -3.99 16.37 -6.28
C ARG A 104 -3.99 16.19 -4.76
N PHE A 105 -4.36 15.00 -4.27
CA PHE A 105 -4.32 14.68 -2.84
C PHE A 105 -2.91 14.84 -2.27
N ALA A 106 -1.89 14.35 -2.97
CA ALA A 106 -0.50 14.51 -2.54
C ALA A 106 -0.09 15.99 -2.44
N GLN A 107 -0.48 16.80 -3.42
CA GLN A 107 -0.20 18.25 -3.42
C GLN A 107 -0.93 18.96 -2.27
N GLU A 108 -2.23 18.72 -2.10
CA GLU A 108 -3.07 19.36 -1.06
C GLU A 108 -2.58 19.01 0.35
N GLN A 109 -2.07 17.78 0.55
CA GLN A 109 -1.57 17.30 1.84
C GLN A 109 -0.05 17.47 2.01
N SER A 110 0.63 18.08 1.03
CA SER A 110 2.10 18.27 1.03
C SER A 110 2.86 16.95 1.25
N LEU A 111 2.43 15.87 0.60
CA LEU A 111 3.03 14.55 0.69
C LEU A 111 4.15 14.40 -0.32
N HIS A 112 5.28 13.83 0.09
CA HIS A 112 6.33 13.40 -0.83
C HIS A 112 5.86 12.17 -1.61
N LEU A 113 6.09 12.19 -2.92
CA LEU A 113 5.74 11.10 -3.82
C LEU A 113 7.00 10.33 -4.21
N TYR A 114 7.00 9.03 -3.93
CA TYR A 114 7.97 8.08 -4.46
C TYR A 114 7.26 7.05 -5.33
N ALA A 115 7.93 6.61 -6.39
CA ALA A 115 7.51 5.47 -7.20
C ALA A 115 8.55 4.36 -7.09
N ALA A 116 8.10 3.12 -6.87
CA ALA A 116 8.96 1.96 -6.89
C ALA A 116 9.38 1.66 -8.34
N ALA A 117 10.55 2.16 -8.72
CA ALA A 117 11.13 2.00 -10.04
C ALA A 117 12.67 2.04 -9.95
N CYS A 118 13.33 1.23 -10.77
CA CYS A 118 14.79 1.16 -10.82
C CYS A 118 15.28 1.81 -12.11
N ASP A 119 15.82 3.02 -12.01
CA ASP A 119 16.47 3.74 -13.10
C ASP A 119 17.72 4.48 -12.60
N ALA A 120 18.37 5.23 -13.51
CA ALA A 120 19.63 5.93 -13.22
C ALA A 120 19.50 7.02 -12.14
N ASN A 121 18.30 7.53 -11.87
CA ASN A 121 18.03 8.59 -10.90
C ASN A 121 17.38 8.05 -9.61
N ALA A 122 17.08 6.76 -9.54
CA ALA A 122 16.44 6.15 -8.40
C ALA A 122 17.38 6.06 -7.20
N VAL A 123 16.84 6.34 -6.02
CA VAL A 123 17.54 6.15 -4.75
C VAL A 123 17.17 4.80 -4.13
N THR A 124 18.05 4.21 -3.34
CA THR A 124 17.70 3.02 -2.59
C THR A 124 16.66 3.35 -1.52
N HIS A 125 15.74 2.41 -1.23
CA HIS A 125 14.68 2.61 -0.24
C HIS A 125 15.21 3.02 1.14
N PHE A 126 16.42 2.59 1.51
CA PHE A 126 17.06 2.95 2.78
C PHE A 126 17.77 4.31 2.75
N ALA A 127 18.03 4.89 1.55
CA ALA A 127 18.57 6.24 1.38
C ALA A 127 17.47 7.30 1.22
N ALA A 128 16.25 6.89 0.86
CA ALA A 128 15.09 7.78 0.78
C ALA A 128 14.70 8.30 2.17
N ASP A 129 14.31 9.57 2.27
CA ASP A 129 13.77 10.13 3.53
C ASP A 129 12.29 9.79 3.69
N LEU A 130 12.01 8.64 4.32
CA LEU A 130 10.67 8.14 4.59
C LEU A 130 10.07 8.64 5.93
N ARG A 131 10.73 9.58 6.62
CA ARG A 131 10.24 10.19 7.86
C ARG A 131 9.18 11.24 7.61
N ARG A 132 9.24 11.90 6.46
CA ARG A 132 8.27 12.93 6.04
C ARG A 132 6.92 12.33 5.70
N PRO A 133 5.84 13.15 5.64
CA PRO A 133 4.57 12.74 5.04
C PRO A 133 4.81 12.22 3.62
N THR A 134 4.46 10.96 3.35
CA THR A 134 4.93 10.26 2.13
C THR A 134 3.84 9.36 1.55
N ILE A 135 3.76 9.31 0.23
CA ILE A 135 3.12 8.23 -0.53
C ILE A 135 4.20 7.49 -1.31
N VAL A 136 4.21 6.16 -1.25
CA VAL A 136 5.00 5.31 -2.15
C VAL A 136 4.07 4.57 -3.08
N VAL A 137 4.27 4.77 -4.38
CA VAL A 137 3.51 4.11 -5.46
C VAL A 137 4.21 2.82 -5.83
N LEU A 138 3.47 1.71 -5.79
CA LEU A 138 3.89 0.38 -6.22
C LEU A 138 3.14 0.02 -7.49
N GLY A 139 3.86 -0.41 -8.51
CA GLY A 139 3.30 -0.66 -9.82
C GLY A 139 2.81 -2.09 -10.04
N ASN A 140 2.22 -2.28 -11.21
CA ASN A 140 1.82 -3.59 -11.76
C ASN A 140 3.04 -4.52 -11.90
N GLU A 141 2.82 -5.80 -11.69
CA GLU A 141 3.89 -6.83 -11.68
C GLU A 141 4.62 -6.95 -13.03
N ALA A 142 3.91 -6.69 -14.13
CA ALA A 142 4.48 -6.81 -15.49
C ALA A 142 4.96 -5.47 -16.06
N ASN A 143 4.25 -4.38 -15.78
CA ASN A 143 4.45 -3.09 -16.44
C ASN A 143 5.01 -2.01 -15.50
N GLY A 144 5.17 -2.30 -14.22
CA GLY A 144 5.59 -1.32 -13.23
C GLY A 144 4.58 -0.19 -13.00
N VAL A 145 5.06 0.94 -12.52
CA VAL A 145 4.29 2.17 -12.31
C VAL A 145 4.03 2.86 -13.65
N SER A 146 2.86 3.47 -13.83
CA SER A 146 2.50 4.20 -15.05
C SER A 146 3.43 5.40 -15.29
N GLU A 147 3.71 5.72 -16.56
CA GLU A 147 4.58 6.84 -16.94
C GLU A 147 4.18 8.16 -16.28
N ARG A 148 2.88 8.44 -16.26
CA ARG A 148 2.35 9.64 -15.63
C ARG A 148 2.71 9.77 -14.15
N LEU A 149 2.69 8.67 -13.41
CA LEU A 149 3.06 8.66 -11.99
C LEU A 149 4.58 8.66 -11.82
N LEU A 150 5.31 7.98 -12.70
CA LEU A 150 6.78 8.05 -12.72
C LEU A 150 7.25 9.50 -12.89
N ASP A 151 6.73 10.22 -13.87
CA ASP A 151 7.11 11.62 -14.13
C ASP A 151 6.85 12.57 -12.94
N ALA A 152 5.87 12.23 -12.09
CA ALA A 152 5.48 13.04 -10.95
C ALA A 152 6.19 12.66 -9.64
N CYS A 153 6.90 11.54 -9.61
CA CYS A 153 7.48 10.96 -8.41
C CYS A 153 9.00 10.99 -8.42
N GLN A 154 9.61 11.02 -7.24
CA GLN A 154 10.99 10.59 -7.08
C GLN A 154 11.05 9.06 -7.11
N HIS A 155 12.04 8.48 -7.77
CA HIS A 155 12.13 7.02 -7.88
C HIS A 155 12.91 6.44 -6.71
N LEU A 156 12.43 5.33 -6.19
CA LEU A 156 13.14 4.53 -5.21
C LEU A 156 13.10 3.04 -5.60
N TYR A 157 14.08 2.28 -5.16
CA TYR A 157 14.14 0.86 -5.42
C TYR A 157 14.68 0.07 -4.23
N VAL A 158 14.32 -1.20 -4.15
CA VAL A 158 14.92 -2.17 -3.24
C VAL A 158 16.09 -2.84 -3.96
N PRO A 159 17.35 -2.70 -3.50
CA PRO A 159 18.49 -3.21 -4.23
C PRO A 159 18.54 -4.75 -4.21
N MET A 160 18.89 -5.33 -5.36
CA MET A 160 19.14 -6.76 -5.52
C MET A 160 20.65 -7.01 -5.48
N CYS A 161 21.07 -7.93 -4.61
CA CYS A 161 22.48 -8.34 -4.51
C CYS A 161 22.73 -9.72 -5.14
N GLY A 162 21.66 -10.37 -5.59
CA GLY A 162 21.69 -11.69 -6.22
C GLY A 162 21.43 -11.63 -7.72
N GLN A 163 20.92 -12.73 -8.26
CA GLN A 163 20.60 -12.88 -9.70
C GLN A 163 19.14 -12.54 -10.04
N ALA A 164 18.32 -12.26 -9.06
CA ALA A 164 16.93 -11.86 -9.28
C ALA A 164 16.89 -10.43 -9.83
N GLU A 165 16.09 -10.21 -10.87
CA GLU A 165 15.91 -8.87 -11.46
C GLU A 165 14.99 -7.96 -10.64
N SER A 166 14.02 -8.55 -9.92
CA SER A 166 13.07 -7.83 -9.07
C SER A 166 12.52 -8.73 -7.96
N LEU A 167 11.93 -8.13 -6.96
CA LEU A 167 11.09 -8.82 -5.97
C LEU A 167 9.62 -8.83 -6.42
N ASN A 168 8.84 -9.69 -5.77
CA ASN A 168 7.39 -9.58 -5.83
C ASN A 168 6.94 -8.25 -5.19
N VAL A 169 5.92 -7.61 -5.78
CA VAL A 169 5.43 -6.28 -5.36
C VAL A 169 5.04 -6.21 -3.87
N ALA A 170 4.52 -7.30 -3.29
CA ALA A 170 4.21 -7.33 -1.86
C ALA A 170 5.48 -7.43 -1.00
N SER A 171 6.56 -8.03 -1.52
CA SER A 171 7.87 -8.05 -0.87
C SER A 171 8.52 -6.67 -0.89
N ASP A 172 8.45 -5.96 -2.02
CA ASP A 172 8.90 -4.56 -2.13
C ASP A 172 8.13 -3.68 -1.13
N ALA A 173 6.80 -3.80 -1.11
CA ALA A 173 5.96 -3.11 -0.13
C ALA A 173 6.44 -3.36 1.31
N THR A 174 6.75 -4.62 1.63
CA THR A 174 7.22 -5.00 2.98
C THR A 174 8.55 -4.34 3.32
N ALA A 175 9.53 -4.41 2.42
CA ALA A 175 10.84 -3.80 2.63
C ALA A 175 10.73 -2.28 2.88
N ILE A 176 9.95 -1.59 2.05
CA ILE A 176 9.77 -0.13 2.12
C ILE A 176 8.99 0.27 3.39
N LEU A 177 7.91 -0.44 3.73
CA LEU A 177 7.12 -0.17 4.94
C LEU A 177 7.95 -0.32 6.22
N TYR A 178 8.70 -1.40 6.34
CA TYR A 178 9.52 -1.66 7.53
C TYR A 178 10.72 -0.71 7.61
N GLU A 179 11.28 -0.28 6.49
CA GLU A 179 12.30 0.78 6.49
C GLU A 179 11.69 2.11 6.95
N SER A 180 10.49 2.48 6.47
CA SER A 180 9.77 3.66 6.96
C SER A 180 9.52 3.57 8.48
N MET A 181 9.07 2.42 8.96
CA MET A 181 8.87 2.19 10.39
C MET A 181 10.18 2.32 11.18
N ARG A 182 11.29 1.78 10.68
CA ARG A 182 12.62 1.88 11.30
C ARG A 182 13.07 3.33 11.41
N GLN A 183 12.98 4.10 10.32
CA GLN A 183 13.39 5.51 10.30
C GLN A 183 12.58 6.34 11.31
N ARG A 184 11.28 6.12 11.41
CA ARG A 184 10.36 6.85 12.30
C ARG A 184 10.46 6.42 13.77
N SER A 185 10.84 5.15 14.03
CA SER A 185 11.06 4.64 15.40
C SER A 185 12.35 5.18 16.01
N CYS A 186 13.39 5.41 15.22
CA CYS A 186 14.65 6.00 15.71
C CYS A 186 14.46 7.43 16.22
N GLU A 187 13.53 8.21 15.65
CA GLU A 187 13.25 9.57 16.15
C GLU A 187 12.58 9.59 17.53
N LYS A 188 11.72 8.60 17.82
CA LYS A 188 11.06 8.52 19.15
C LYS A 188 12.04 8.23 20.28
N ASN A 189 13.14 7.54 20.00
CA ASN A 189 14.16 7.19 21.02
C ASN A 189 15.21 8.31 21.21
N CYS A 190 15.36 9.24 20.29
CA CYS A 190 16.28 10.40 20.46
C CYS A 190 15.72 11.52 21.35
N CYS A 191 14.41 11.53 21.61
CA CYS A 191 13.76 12.57 22.43
C CYS A 191 13.56 12.17 23.91
N THR A 192 14.10 11.01 24.33
CA THR A 192 13.95 10.46 25.69
C THR A 192 15.30 10.32 26.42
N GLN A 193 16.32 11.10 26.06
CA GLN A 193 17.56 11.26 26.85
C GLN A 193 17.71 12.68 27.35
#